data_84c15424deea472db479e87b5ff75e29
#
_entry.id   84c15424deea472db479e87b5ff75e29
#
_cell.length_a   1.000
_cell.length_b   1.000
_cell.length_c   1.000
_cell.angle_alpha   90.00
_cell.angle_beta   90.00
_cell.angle_gamma   90.00
#
_symmetry.space_group_name_H-M   'P 1'
#
loop_
_entity.id
_entity.type
_entity.pdbx_description
1 polymer ?
#
loop_
_entity_poly.entity_id
_entity_poly.type
_entity_poly.pdbx_seq_one_letter_code
_entity_poly.pdbx_strand_id
1 'polypeptide(L)'
;LWNAIDMHADSSEIGQYWVGKGSANDYLSMDALETAWKSTTSSGYWGLAAADHDNEEIVLSQKYYAYGQFSRYIRPGDTIIGSDQEGKTLAAYDVDGDKAIIVAINTSSSDQNWEFDLSGFEEMGSKVTAIRTSGDLKTGEHWKDVTKSDNIVVDADEQCFTATMKGNSITTYIVEGVNGIKDTSDDNTTENPEVSQITIAKDQVTGSAPWNNGTTDVASNVVDNNYGTFFDGVSSGYVTLDLGQETQIGAIAYAPRTGYASRCVGAVISGSNDGENWTELYTISSTPAE
;
A
#
# COMPACT_ATOMS: atom_id res chain seq x y z
N LEU A 1 -4.67 -4.58 11.87
CA LEU A 1 -5.74 -3.77 12.46
C LEU A 1 -5.66 -3.87 13.97
N TRP A 2 -5.31 -2.78 14.64
CA TRP A 2 -5.13 -2.76 16.10
C TRP A 2 -6.45 -3.05 16.83
N ASN A 3 -7.52 -2.34 16.45
CA ASN A 3 -8.87 -2.59 16.92
C ASN A 3 -9.85 -2.58 15.74
N ALA A 4 -10.36 -3.73 15.36
CA ALA A 4 -11.40 -3.81 14.34
C ALA A 4 -12.74 -3.30 14.87
N ILE A 5 -13.03 -3.59 16.13
CA ILE A 5 -14.25 -3.17 16.83
C ILE A 5 -13.82 -2.48 18.11
N ASP A 6 -14.24 -1.22 18.29
CA ASP A 6 -14.16 -0.55 19.57
C ASP A 6 -15.40 -0.90 20.38
N MET A 7 -15.17 -1.48 21.55
CA MET A 7 -16.22 -1.90 22.43
C MET A 7 -16.60 -0.78 23.39
N HIS A 8 -17.86 -0.58 23.53
CA HIS A 8 -18.45 0.23 24.58
C HIS A 8 -18.93 -0.71 25.68
N ALA A 9 -18.21 -0.77 26.80
CA ALA A 9 -18.57 -1.63 27.91
C ALA A 9 -19.43 -0.92 28.96
N ASP A 10 -19.14 0.33 29.24
CA ASP A 10 -19.95 1.18 30.12
C ASP A 10 -19.65 2.68 29.88
N SER A 11 -20.44 3.53 30.54
CA SER A 11 -20.36 4.99 30.42
C SER A 11 -19.01 5.58 30.86
N SER A 12 -18.25 4.90 31.69
CA SER A 12 -16.94 5.36 32.15
C SER A 12 -15.85 5.11 31.13
N GLU A 13 -15.94 4.04 30.37
CA GLU A 13 -14.97 3.67 29.34
C GLU A 13 -15.09 4.51 28.08
N ILE A 14 -16.29 4.87 27.65
CA ILE A 14 -16.50 5.77 26.50
C ILE A 14 -15.76 7.10 26.70
N GLY A 15 -15.82 7.68 27.89
CA GLY A 15 -15.13 8.93 28.19
C GLY A 15 -13.62 8.86 28.06
N GLN A 16 -13.03 7.66 28.06
CA GLN A 16 -11.58 7.48 27.91
C GLN A 16 -11.16 7.32 26.44
N TYR A 17 -11.97 6.67 25.64
CA TYR A 17 -11.63 6.32 24.27
C TYR A 17 -12.23 7.24 23.22
N TRP A 18 -13.25 7.99 23.60
CA TRP A 18 -13.94 8.92 22.72
C TRP A 18 -13.60 10.35 23.15
N VAL A 19 -13.09 11.11 22.26
CA VAL A 19 -12.64 12.49 22.55
C VAL A 19 -13.79 13.45 22.83
N GLY A 20 -15.01 12.99 22.74
CA GLY A 20 -16.17 13.74 23.17
C GLY A 20 -16.31 13.70 24.70
N LYS A 21 -16.50 14.80 25.33
CA LYS A 21 -16.81 14.92 26.77
C LYS A 21 -18.30 14.75 27.01
N GLY A 22 -18.91 13.73 26.44
CA GLY A 22 -20.30 13.40 26.65
C GLY A 22 -20.46 12.25 27.63
N SER A 23 -21.67 11.95 28.04
CA SER A 23 -22.00 10.69 28.68
C SER A 23 -21.94 9.54 27.66
N ALA A 24 -21.84 8.31 28.11
CA ALA A 24 -21.90 7.15 27.22
C ALA A 24 -23.12 7.18 26.31
N ASN A 25 -24.27 7.61 26.85
CA ASN A 25 -25.51 7.69 26.11
C ASN A 25 -25.47 8.68 24.93
N ASP A 26 -24.55 9.65 24.95
CA ASP A 26 -24.41 10.62 23.86
C ASP A 26 -23.77 9.99 22.61
N TYR A 27 -23.15 8.80 22.75
CA TYR A 27 -22.47 8.10 21.67
C TYR A 27 -23.22 6.86 21.16
N LEU A 28 -24.35 6.53 21.77
CA LEU A 28 -25.14 5.35 21.43
C LEU A 28 -26.07 5.58 20.23
N SER A 29 -26.27 6.83 19.81
CA SER A 29 -27.02 7.12 18.59
C SER A 29 -26.07 7.28 17.40
N MET A 30 -26.54 6.92 16.20
CA MET A 30 -25.81 7.14 14.96
C MET A 30 -25.38 8.61 14.80
N ASP A 31 -26.24 9.54 15.15
CA ASP A 31 -25.98 10.98 15.03
C ASP A 31 -24.88 11.45 16.00
N ALA A 32 -24.85 10.91 17.20
CA ALA A 32 -23.82 11.24 18.19
C ALA A 32 -22.46 10.64 17.79
N LEU A 33 -22.42 9.40 17.31
CA LEU A 33 -21.24 8.77 16.78
C LEU A 33 -20.66 9.55 15.59
N GLU A 34 -21.47 9.94 14.64
CA GLU A 34 -21.06 10.73 13.49
C GLU A 34 -20.50 12.09 13.91
N THR A 35 -21.13 12.75 14.88
CA THR A 35 -20.65 14.02 15.45
C THR A 35 -19.30 13.84 16.14
N ALA A 36 -19.14 12.79 16.93
CA ALA A 36 -17.88 12.47 17.59
C ALA A 36 -16.76 12.20 16.58
N TRP A 37 -17.02 11.44 15.54
CA TRP A 37 -16.03 11.16 14.49
C TRP A 37 -15.61 12.40 13.70
N LYS A 38 -16.52 13.33 13.45
CA LYS A 38 -16.22 14.61 12.77
C LYS A 38 -15.42 15.57 13.64
N SER A 39 -15.59 15.51 14.95
CA SER A 39 -14.96 16.44 15.90
C SER A 39 -13.54 16.03 16.31
N THR A 40 -13.09 14.81 15.99
CA THR A 40 -11.82 14.28 16.47
C THR A 40 -10.73 14.36 15.39
N THR A 41 -9.73 15.17 15.65
CA THR A 41 -8.60 15.37 14.74
C THR A 41 -7.33 14.59 15.10
N SER A 42 -7.21 14.04 16.30
CA SER A 42 -5.92 13.47 16.74
C SER A 42 -5.96 12.21 17.61
N SER A 43 -7.07 11.89 18.23
CA SER A 43 -7.18 10.71 19.11
C SER A 43 -8.59 10.11 19.08
N GLY A 44 -9.18 10.15 17.90
CA GLY A 44 -10.53 9.75 17.73
C GLY A 44 -10.72 8.25 17.76
N TYR A 45 -11.89 7.87 17.44
CA TYR A 45 -12.35 6.51 17.26
C TYR A 45 -11.43 5.70 16.35
N TRP A 46 -10.88 4.61 16.84
CA TRP A 46 -9.84 3.84 16.19
C TRP A 46 -10.38 2.63 15.43
N GLY A 47 -11.52 2.09 15.89
CA GLY A 47 -12.15 0.92 15.30
C GLY A 47 -12.81 1.17 13.94
N LEU A 48 -13.18 0.09 13.29
CA LEU A 48 -14.02 0.10 12.10
C LEU A 48 -15.50 0.06 12.45
N ALA A 49 -15.83 -0.45 13.64
CA ALA A 49 -17.18 -0.54 14.16
C ALA A 49 -17.21 -0.26 15.66
N ALA A 50 -18.32 0.23 16.16
CA ALA A 50 -18.60 0.36 17.59
C ALA A 50 -19.67 -0.68 17.99
N ALA A 51 -19.47 -1.34 19.13
CA ALA A 51 -20.47 -2.23 19.71
C ALA A 51 -21.18 -1.49 20.85
N ASP A 52 -22.49 -1.41 20.76
CA ASP A 52 -23.39 -0.96 21.82
C ASP A 52 -23.94 -2.21 22.53
N HIS A 53 -23.40 -2.48 23.71
CA HIS A 53 -23.79 -3.65 24.49
C HIS A 53 -25.16 -3.52 25.15
N ASP A 54 -25.59 -2.29 25.41
CA ASP A 54 -26.87 -2.05 26.09
C ASP A 54 -28.06 -2.27 25.16
N ASN A 55 -27.87 -1.92 23.87
CA ASN A 55 -28.90 -2.10 22.84
C ASN A 55 -28.65 -3.30 21.93
N GLU A 56 -27.56 -4.04 22.16
CA GLU A 56 -27.16 -5.20 21.33
C GLU A 56 -26.99 -4.83 19.85
N GLU A 57 -26.44 -3.62 19.57
CA GLU A 57 -26.25 -3.11 18.22
C GLU A 57 -24.78 -2.97 17.87
N ILE A 58 -24.45 -3.10 16.58
CA ILE A 58 -23.14 -2.80 16.00
C ILE A 58 -23.31 -1.67 15.00
N VAL A 59 -22.60 -0.58 15.23
CA VAL A 59 -22.57 0.59 14.33
C VAL A 59 -21.28 0.58 13.52
N LEU A 60 -21.42 0.48 12.21
CA LEU A 60 -20.29 0.49 11.29
C LEU A 60 -19.87 1.93 10.99
N SER A 61 -18.58 2.22 11.04
CA SER A 61 -18.05 3.55 10.72
C SER A 61 -17.87 3.75 9.21
N GLN A 62 -17.73 5.01 8.79
CA GLN A 62 -17.35 5.31 7.41
C GLN A 62 -15.97 4.71 7.05
N LYS A 63 -15.07 4.57 8.03
CA LYS A 63 -13.79 3.85 7.86
C LYS A 63 -13.99 2.37 7.49
N TYR A 64 -15.00 1.71 8.02
CA TYR A 64 -15.34 0.34 7.67
C TYR A 64 -15.63 0.21 6.17
N TYR A 65 -16.44 1.12 5.65
CA TYR A 65 -16.79 1.12 4.24
C TYR A 65 -15.61 1.53 3.35
N ALA A 66 -14.79 2.49 3.79
CA ALA A 66 -13.58 2.88 3.09
C ALA A 66 -12.55 1.74 3.04
N TYR A 67 -12.30 1.09 4.18
CA TYR A 67 -11.39 -0.06 4.25
C TYR A 67 -11.90 -1.26 3.44
N GLY A 68 -13.21 -1.47 3.45
CA GLY A 68 -13.84 -2.53 2.69
C GLY A 68 -13.72 -2.38 1.17
N GLN A 69 -13.46 -1.17 0.65
CA GLN A 69 -13.15 -0.98 -0.76
C GLN A 69 -11.92 -1.78 -1.20
N PHE A 70 -10.98 -1.99 -0.29
CA PHE A 70 -9.80 -2.82 -0.53
C PHE A 70 -10.07 -4.29 -0.16
N SER A 71 -10.36 -4.56 1.11
CA SER A 71 -10.37 -5.91 1.66
C SER A 71 -11.53 -6.79 1.18
N ARG A 72 -12.60 -6.20 0.68
CA ARG A 72 -13.76 -6.93 0.15
C ARG A 72 -13.50 -7.46 -1.25
N TYR A 73 -12.76 -6.73 -2.07
CA TYR A 73 -12.61 -7.01 -3.49
C TYR A 73 -11.23 -7.60 -3.81
N ILE A 74 -10.16 -7.13 -3.19
CA ILE A 74 -8.83 -7.71 -3.33
C ILE A 74 -8.69 -8.83 -2.28
N ARG A 75 -8.50 -10.05 -2.74
CA ARG A 75 -8.55 -11.24 -1.90
C ARG A 75 -7.21 -11.99 -1.85
N PRO A 76 -6.99 -12.83 -0.82
CA PRO A 76 -5.84 -13.72 -0.84
C PRO A 76 -5.84 -14.61 -2.09
N GLY A 77 -4.74 -14.60 -2.81
CA GLY A 77 -4.59 -15.25 -4.11
C GLY A 77 -4.49 -14.27 -5.28
N ASP A 78 -5.05 -13.05 -5.12
CA ASP A 78 -4.90 -12.03 -6.14
C ASP A 78 -3.46 -11.51 -6.21
N THR A 79 -2.98 -11.26 -7.41
CA THR A 79 -1.67 -10.66 -7.64
C THR A 79 -1.78 -9.14 -7.64
N ILE A 80 -1.07 -8.48 -6.73
CA ILE A 80 -0.96 -7.02 -6.76
C ILE A 80 -0.13 -6.59 -7.96
N ILE A 81 -0.67 -5.70 -8.77
CA ILE A 81 -0.02 -5.15 -9.96
C ILE A 81 0.34 -3.68 -9.78
N GLY A 82 1.38 -3.24 -10.47
CA GLY A 82 1.84 -1.85 -10.42
C GLY A 82 0.82 -0.88 -11.00
N SER A 83 0.90 0.37 -10.57
CA SER A 83 0.10 1.50 -11.07
C SER A 83 1.01 2.71 -11.16
N ASP A 84 0.82 3.53 -12.19
CA ASP A 84 1.53 4.80 -12.38
C ASP A 84 1.06 5.93 -11.43
N GLN A 85 -0.08 5.73 -10.75
CA GLN A 85 -0.68 6.68 -9.80
C GLN A 85 -0.45 6.25 -8.35
N GLU A 86 0.82 6.15 -7.97
CA GLU A 86 1.21 5.74 -6.62
C GLU A 86 0.55 6.61 -5.54
N GLY A 87 0.01 5.95 -4.51
CA GLY A 87 -0.73 6.59 -3.42
C GLY A 87 -2.17 7.01 -3.74
N LYS A 88 -2.62 6.87 -5.00
CA LYS A 88 -4.01 7.15 -5.40
C LYS A 88 -4.74 5.92 -5.92
N THR A 89 -4.01 4.92 -6.39
CA THR A 89 -4.57 3.67 -6.89
C THR A 89 -3.87 2.48 -6.29
N LEU A 90 -4.62 1.39 -6.11
CA LEU A 90 -4.12 0.05 -5.85
C LEU A 90 -4.82 -0.88 -6.83
N ALA A 91 -4.04 -1.66 -7.57
CA ALA A 91 -4.58 -2.60 -8.53
C ALA A 91 -4.17 -4.03 -8.21
N ALA A 92 -5.06 -4.97 -8.51
CA ALA A 92 -4.83 -6.40 -8.36
C ALA A 92 -5.42 -7.16 -9.55
N TYR A 93 -4.82 -8.29 -9.87
CA TYR A 93 -5.29 -9.22 -10.87
C TYR A 93 -5.71 -10.55 -10.22
N ASP A 94 -6.98 -10.88 -10.37
CA ASP A 94 -7.58 -12.18 -10.01
C ASP A 94 -7.54 -13.06 -11.26
N VAL A 95 -6.50 -13.89 -11.37
CA VAL A 95 -6.28 -14.75 -12.53
C VAL A 95 -7.32 -15.85 -12.66
N ASP A 96 -7.81 -16.36 -11.53
CA ASP A 96 -8.82 -17.41 -11.52
C ASP A 96 -10.22 -16.88 -11.88
N GLY A 97 -10.46 -15.62 -11.60
CA GLY A 97 -11.71 -14.93 -11.88
C GLY A 97 -11.71 -14.10 -13.15
N ASP A 98 -10.61 -14.06 -13.91
CA ASP A 98 -10.43 -13.25 -15.11
C ASP A 98 -10.81 -11.78 -14.88
N LYS A 99 -10.26 -11.15 -13.81
CA LYS A 99 -10.65 -9.81 -13.39
C LYS A 99 -9.45 -8.96 -13.01
N ALA A 100 -9.51 -7.69 -13.40
CA ALA A 100 -8.71 -6.65 -12.75
C ALA A 100 -9.57 -5.89 -11.73
N ILE A 101 -9.01 -5.68 -10.53
CA ILE A 101 -9.64 -4.93 -9.45
C ILE A 101 -8.79 -3.68 -9.23
N ILE A 102 -9.39 -2.51 -9.37
CA ILE A 102 -8.69 -1.22 -9.23
C ILE A 102 -9.41 -0.41 -8.17
N VAL A 103 -8.74 -0.15 -7.06
CA VAL A 103 -9.22 0.77 -6.02
C VAL A 103 -8.60 2.13 -6.26
N ALA A 104 -9.41 3.13 -6.55
CA ALA A 104 -8.97 4.49 -6.86
C ALA A 104 -9.51 5.50 -5.84
N ILE A 105 -8.68 6.47 -5.46
CA ILE A 105 -8.98 7.47 -4.44
C ILE A 105 -8.92 8.86 -5.08
N ASN A 106 -10.04 9.56 -5.10
CA ASN A 106 -10.09 10.97 -5.47
C ASN A 106 -10.13 11.83 -4.19
N THR A 107 -9.00 12.43 -3.86
CA THR A 107 -8.87 13.34 -2.72
C THR A 107 -9.23 14.80 -3.05
N SER A 108 -9.50 15.11 -4.32
CA SER A 108 -10.02 16.42 -4.72
C SER A 108 -11.43 16.63 -4.17
N SER A 109 -11.81 17.85 -3.91
CA SER A 109 -13.19 18.19 -3.55
C SER A 109 -14.15 18.21 -4.75
N SER A 110 -13.63 18.11 -5.99
CA SER A 110 -14.41 18.10 -7.23
C SER A 110 -14.33 16.76 -7.94
N ASP A 111 -15.36 16.48 -8.73
CA ASP A 111 -15.37 15.32 -9.61
C ASP A 111 -14.29 15.46 -10.68
N GLN A 112 -13.69 14.33 -11.05
CA GLN A 112 -12.59 14.25 -12.01
C GLN A 112 -12.87 13.11 -12.99
N ASN A 113 -12.56 13.33 -14.27
CA ASN A 113 -12.55 12.26 -15.25
C ASN A 113 -11.17 11.59 -15.25
N TRP A 114 -11.17 10.30 -15.03
CA TRP A 114 -9.97 9.47 -15.04
C TRP A 114 -10.04 8.48 -16.17
N GLU A 115 -8.89 8.21 -16.76
CA GLU A 115 -8.67 7.13 -17.71
C GLU A 115 -7.88 6.03 -17.02
N PHE A 116 -8.31 4.80 -17.24
CA PHE A 116 -7.68 3.59 -16.73
C PHE A 116 -7.21 2.77 -17.92
N ASP A 117 -5.91 2.72 -18.10
CA ASP A 117 -5.24 1.97 -19.15
C ASP A 117 -4.89 0.56 -18.64
N LEU A 118 -5.43 -0.46 -19.28
CA LEU A 118 -5.18 -1.87 -19.02
C LEU A 118 -4.48 -2.53 -20.22
N SER A 119 -3.85 -1.73 -21.10
CA SER A 119 -3.15 -2.23 -22.30
C SER A 119 -2.00 -3.19 -21.99
N GLY A 120 -1.57 -3.27 -20.73
CA GLY A 120 -0.62 -4.29 -20.24
C GLY A 120 -1.20 -5.71 -20.15
N PHE A 121 -2.49 -5.91 -20.32
CA PHE A 121 -3.13 -7.22 -20.42
C PHE A 121 -3.29 -7.65 -21.88
N GLU A 122 -3.38 -8.97 -22.12
CA GLU A 122 -3.63 -9.50 -23.47
C GLU A 122 -5.05 -9.20 -23.94
N GLU A 123 -6.01 -9.30 -23.02
CA GLU A 123 -7.42 -9.05 -23.28
C GLU A 123 -8.07 -8.25 -22.15
N MET A 124 -9.05 -7.44 -22.50
CA MET A 124 -9.93 -6.74 -21.57
C MET A 124 -11.37 -6.86 -22.05
N GLY A 125 -12.26 -7.28 -21.18
CA GLY A 125 -13.69 -7.32 -21.48
C GLY A 125 -14.35 -5.93 -21.40
N SER A 126 -15.57 -5.85 -21.92
CA SER A 126 -16.32 -4.58 -21.96
C SER A 126 -17.14 -4.29 -20.70
N LYS A 127 -17.08 -5.17 -19.69
CA LYS A 127 -17.87 -5.01 -18.46
C LYS A 127 -17.02 -4.45 -17.33
N VAL A 128 -17.37 -3.25 -16.90
CA VAL A 128 -16.77 -2.58 -15.74
C VAL A 128 -17.87 -2.30 -14.73
N THR A 129 -17.66 -2.75 -13.50
CA THR A 129 -18.54 -2.46 -12.35
C THR A 129 -17.83 -1.48 -11.43
N ALA A 130 -18.52 -0.44 -10.96
CA ALA A 130 -17.99 0.56 -10.06
C ALA A 130 -18.75 0.59 -8.74
N ILE A 131 -18.03 0.45 -7.64
CA ILE A 131 -18.56 0.48 -6.27
C ILE A 131 -17.90 1.60 -5.50
N ARG A 132 -18.68 2.53 -4.94
CA ARG A 132 -18.16 3.73 -4.30
C ARG A 132 -18.51 3.85 -2.83
N THR A 133 -17.57 4.41 -2.09
CA THR A 133 -17.76 4.94 -0.73
C THR A 133 -17.40 6.41 -0.73
N SER A 134 -18.31 7.28 -0.26
CA SER A 134 -18.09 8.73 -0.19
C SER A 134 -18.99 9.39 0.83
N GLY A 135 -18.63 10.60 1.23
CA GLY A 135 -19.44 11.41 2.15
C GLY A 135 -19.41 10.91 3.59
N ASP A 136 -20.42 11.28 4.36
CA ASP A 136 -20.53 10.94 5.76
C ASP A 136 -21.33 9.65 6.00
N LEU A 137 -21.31 9.17 7.24
CA LEU A 137 -21.93 7.90 7.59
C LEU A 137 -23.46 7.89 7.40
N LYS A 138 -24.12 9.02 7.58
CA LYS A 138 -25.59 9.11 7.55
C LYS A 138 -26.16 9.29 6.16
N THR A 139 -25.50 10.12 5.34
CA THR A 139 -26.01 10.56 4.04
C THR A 139 -25.08 10.19 2.89
N GLY A 140 -23.93 9.60 3.20
CA GLY A 140 -22.92 9.22 2.22
C GLY A 140 -23.25 7.93 1.50
N GLU A 141 -22.29 7.49 0.70
CA GLU A 141 -22.38 6.27 -0.09
C GLU A 141 -21.53 5.17 0.58
N HIS A 142 -22.15 4.00 0.78
CA HIS A 142 -21.57 2.85 1.47
C HIS A 142 -21.57 1.64 0.54
N TRP A 143 -20.46 1.40 -0.18
CA TRP A 143 -20.34 0.37 -1.22
C TRP A 143 -21.47 0.45 -2.24
N LYS A 144 -21.82 1.67 -2.61
CA LYS A 144 -22.89 1.92 -3.57
C LYS A 144 -22.45 1.55 -4.97
N ASP A 145 -23.27 0.77 -5.67
CA ASP A 145 -23.10 0.56 -7.09
C ASP A 145 -23.37 1.88 -7.85
N VAL A 146 -22.34 2.38 -8.50
CA VAL A 146 -22.34 3.62 -9.27
C VAL A 146 -22.02 3.40 -10.74
N THR A 147 -22.02 2.15 -11.17
CA THR A 147 -21.70 1.74 -12.55
C THR A 147 -22.45 2.56 -13.60
N LYS A 148 -23.72 2.88 -13.35
CA LYS A 148 -24.55 3.66 -14.30
C LYS A 148 -24.42 5.18 -14.14
N SER A 149 -23.87 5.66 -13.01
CA SER A 149 -23.82 7.09 -12.69
C SER A 149 -22.44 7.72 -12.92
N ASP A 150 -21.39 6.94 -13.01
CA ASP A 150 -20.01 7.44 -13.12
C ASP A 150 -19.54 7.61 -14.58
N ASN A 151 -20.46 7.63 -15.51
CA ASN A 151 -20.19 7.85 -16.95
C ASN A 151 -19.07 6.95 -17.47
N ILE A 152 -19.12 5.66 -17.11
CA ILE A 152 -18.10 4.70 -17.53
C ILE A 152 -18.23 4.48 -19.04
N VAL A 153 -17.14 4.73 -19.76
CA VAL A 153 -17.01 4.44 -21.19
C VAL A 153 -15.85 3.46 -21.35
N VAL A 154 -16.15 2.30 -21.91
CA VAL A 154 -15.17 1.22 -22.09
C VAL A 154 -14.80 1.14 -23.56
N ASP A 155 -13.52 1.11 -23.83
CA ASP A 155 -12.91 0.76 -25.11
C ASP A 155 -12.12 -0.53 -24.92
N ALA A 156 -12.76 -1.65 -25.22
CA ALA A 156 -12.14 -2.97 -25.05
C ALA A 156 -11.07 -3.26 -26.12
N ASP A 157 -11.16 -2.61 -27.28
CA ASP A 157 -10.18 -2.78 -28.36
C ASP A 157 -8.86 -2.07 -27.99
N GLU A 158 -8.95 -0.88 -27.38
CA GLU A 158 -7.79 -0.14 -26.86
C GLU A 158 -7.44 -0.54 -25.41
N GLN A 159 -8.21 -1.47 -24.83
CA GLN A 159 -8.01 -1.99 -23.46
C GLN A 159 -7.98 -0.90 -22.39
N CYS A 160 -8.88 0.05 -22.48
CA CYS A 160 -9.01 1.14 -21.52
C CYS A 160 -10.48 1.44 -21.17
N PHE A 161 -10.66 2.18 -20.11
CA PHE A 161 -11.96 2.79 -19.81
C PHE A 161 -11.78 4.15 -19.14
N THR A 162 -12.76 5.01 -19.30
CA THR A 162 -12.85 6.28 -18.59
C THR A 162 -14.00 6.24 -17.59
N ALA A 163 -13.87 6.98 -16.51
CA ALA A 163 -14.91 7.13 -15.50
C ALA A 163 -14.86 8.50 -14.85
N THR A 164 -16.03 9.00 -14.44
CA THR A 164 -16.12 10.20 -13.59
C THR A 164 -16.00 9.80 -12.14
N MET A 165 -14.87 10.11 -11.52
CA MET A 165 -14.64 9.89 -10.10
C MET A 165 -15.17 11.07 -9.27
N LYS A 166 -16.13 10.80 -8.41
CA LYS A 166 -16.67 11.79 -7.47
C LYS A 166 -15.58 12.34 -6.54
N GLY A 167 -15.65 13.63 -6.25
CA GLY A 167 -14.74 14.26 -5.28
C GLY A 167 -14.86 13.66 -3.87
N ASN A 168 -13.76 13.57 -3.14
CA ASN A 168 -13.67 12.98 -1.81
C ASN A 168 -14.30 11.58 -1.74
N SER A 169 -13.84 10.68 -2.61
CA SER A 169 -14.38 9.32 -2.68
C SER A 169 -13.30 8.26 -2.88
N ILE A 170 -13.66 7.03 -2.54
CA ILE A 170 -12.94 5.81 -2.90
C ILE A 170 -13.88 4.98 -3.77
N THR A 171 -13.42 4.60 -4.97
CA THR A 171 -14.18 3.77 -5.89
C THR A 171 -13.38 2.54 -6.26
N THR A 172 -13.98 1.38 -6.14
CA THR A 172 -13.43 0.12 -6.66
C THR A 172 -14.06 -0.16 -8.02
N TYR A 173 -13.22 -0.28 -9.03
CA TYR A 173 -13.60 -0.75 -10.36
C TYR A 173 -13.24 -2.23 -10.48
N ILE A 174 -14.19 -3.01 -10.97
CA ILE A 174 -14.02 -4.45 -11.26
C ILE A 174 -14.19 -4.59 -12.76
N VAL A 175 -13.11 -4.91 -13.45
CA VAL A 175 -13.08 -5.12 -14.89
C VAL A 175 -13.09 -6.62 -15.13
N GLU A 176 -14.14 -7.13 -15.78
CA GLU A 176 -14.29 -8.55 -16.09
C GLU A 176 -13.72 -8.88 -17.49
N GLY A 177 -13.32 -10.13 -17.68
CA GLY A 177 -12.75 -10.60 -18.94
C GLY A 177 -11.34 -10.07 -19.19
N VAL A 178 -10.58 -9.86 -18.11
CA VAL A 178 -9.17 -9.48 -18.20
C VAL A 178 -8.34 -10.75 -18.16
N ASN A 179 -7.60 -11.01 -19.23
CA ASN A 179 -6.78 -12.20 -19.38
C ASN A 179 -5.36 -11.85 -19.74
N GLY A 180 -4.43 -12.69 -19.25
CA GLY A 180 -3.01 -12.66 -19.59
C GLY A 180 -2.38 -11.29 -19.30
N ILE A 181 -1.18 -11.30 -18.78
CA ILE A 181 -0.33 -10.10 -18.78
C ILE A 181 0.48 -10.16 -20.06
N LYS A 182 0.39 -9.13 -20.90
CA LYS A 182 1.19 -9.07 -22.11
C LYS A 182 2.65 -9.23 -21.75
N ASP A 183 3.25 -10.23 -22.34
CA ASP A 183 4.71 -10.33 -22.35
C ASP A 183 5.22 -9.20 -23.25
N THR A 184 5.67 -8.11 -22.63
CA THR A 184 6.25 -6.97 -23.35
C THR A 184 7.63 -7.28 -23.91
N SER A 185 8.00 -8.56 -24.00
CA SER A 185 9.32 -9.04 -24.47
C SER A 185 9.55 -8.90 -25.98
N ASP A 186 8.61 -8.33 -26.76
CA ASP A 186 8.77 -8.19 -28.23
C ASP A 186 9.15 -6.79 -28.71
N ASP A 187 9.56 -5.89 -27.82
CA ASP A 187 10.27 -4.67 -28.22
C ASP A 187 11.57 -4.55 -27.41
N ASN A 188 12.57 -5.30 -27.85
CA ASN A 188 14.02 -5.13 -27.66
C ASN A 188 14.48 -4.33 -26.41
N THR A 189 13.88 -4.58 -25.26
CA THR A 189 14.46 -4.28 -23.94
C THR A 189 13.82 -5.15 -22.86
N THR A 190 14.55 -6.18 -22.45
CA THR A 190 14.51 -6.81 -21.14
C THR A 190 13.19 -7.45 -20.70
N GLU A 191 13.13 -8.80 -20.84
CA GLU A 191 12.33 -9.65 -19.94
C GLU A 191 12.26 -8.98 -18.58
N ASN A 192 11.02 -8.82 -18.04
CA ASN A 192 10.87 -8.68 -16.59
C ASN A 192 11.36 -10.03 -16.04
N PRO A 193 12.60 -10.18 -15.60
CA PRO A 193 13.06 -11.45 -15.08
C PRO A 193 12.15 -11.77 -13.92
N GLU A 194 11.66 -13.01 -13.83
CA GLU A 194 11.18 -13.50 -12.54
C GLU A 194 12.11 -12.90 -11.50
N VAL A 195 11.56 -12.05 -10.59
CA VAL A 195 12.39 -11.40 -9.58
C VAL A 195 12.85 -12.51 -8.66
N SER A 196 13.83 -13.24 -9.10
CA SER A 196 14.50 -14.24 -8.30
C SER A 196 15.42 -13.50 -7.34
N GLN A 197 15.28 -13.79 -6.07
CA GLN A 197 16.19 -13.25 -5.08
C GLN A 197 17.62 -13.69 -5.40
N ILE A 198 18.49 -12.71 -5.64
CA ILE A 198 19.91 -12.97 -5.85
C ILE A 198 20.50 -13.38 -4.49
N THR A 199 21.01 -14.59 -4.41
CA THR A 199 21.73 -15.04 -3.23
C THR A 199 23.19 -14.61 -3.33
N ILE A 200 23.65 -13.80 -2.40
CA ILE A 200 25.02 -13.29 -2.32
C ILE A 200 25.76 -14.04 -1.22
N ALA A 201 26.89 -14.62 -1.54
CA ALA A 201 27.73 -15.30 -0.58
C ALA A 201 28.56 -14.28 0.26
N LYS A 202 28.96 -14.64 1.46
CA LYS A 202 29.72 -13.74 2.35
C LYS A 202 31.07 -13.30 1.79
N ASP A 203 31.70 -14.10 0.94
CA ASP A 203 32.96 -13.80 0.27
C ASP A 203 32.77 -12.84 -0.93
N GLN A 204 31.56 -12.63 -1.37
CA GLN A 204 31.19 -11.62 -2.40
C GLN A 204 30.90 -10.24 -1.75
N VAL A 205 31.04 -10.12 -0.42
CA VAL A 205 30.76 -8.87 0.28
C VAL A 205 32.06 -8.24 0.75
N THR A 206 32.28 -7.00 0.37
CA THR A 206 33.35 -6.14 0.87
C THR A 206 32.78 -4.89 1.51
N GLY A 207 33.56 -4.19 2.29
CA GLY A 207 33.10 -2.95 2.92
C GLY A 207 34.16 -2.27 3.74
N SER A 208 33.82 -1.12 4.27
CA SER A 208 34.69 -0.41 5.20
C SER A 208 34.91 -1.19 6.51
N ALA A 209 35.95 -0.82 7.22
CA ALA A 209 36.24 -1.43 8.53
C ALA A 209 35.06 -1.26 9.50
N PRO A 210 34.75 -2.26 10.32
CA PRO A 210 33.76 -2.15 11.38
C PRO A 210 34.16 -1.08 12.39
N TRP A 211 33.17 -0.51 13.07
CA TRP A 211 33.39 0.44 14.14
C TRP A 211 34.38 -0.10 15.19
N ASN A 212 35.32 0.72 15.56
CA ASN A 212 36.40 0.37 16.54
C ASN A 212 37.24 -0.87 16.14
N ASN A 213 37.36 -1.21 14.86
CA ASN A 213 38.00 -2.42 14.37
C ASN A 213 37.42 -3.71 15.04
N GLY A 214 36.12 -3.69 15.32
CA GLY A 214 35.37 -4.85 15.80
C GLY A 214 35.46 -6.03 14.84
N THR A 215 35.19 -7.22 15.33
CA THR A 215 35.25 -8.47 14.53
C THR A 215 33.86 -9.12 14.36
N THR A 216 32.81 -8.55 14.98
CA THR A 216 31.46 -9.13 14.98
C THR A 216 30.50 -8.46 14.04
N ASP A 217 30.60 -7.14 13.91
CA ASP A 217 29.62 -6.32 13.17
C ASP A 217 30.17 -5.95 11.78
N VAL A 218 30.60 -6.98 11.07
CA VAL A 218 31.32 -6.89 9.79
C VAL A 218 30.39 -6.76 8.60
N ALA A 219 30.89 -6.25 7.48
CA ALA A 219 30.11 -6.01 6.26
C ALA A 219 29.35 -7.26 5.76
N SER A 220 29.95 -8.45 5.85
CA SER A 220 29.31 -9.69 5.41
C SER A 220 28.07 -10.13 6.21
N ASN A 221 27.77 -9.45 7.33
CA ASN A 221 26.53 -9.71 8.08
C ASN A 221 25.28 -9.25 7.29
N VAL A 222 25.42 -8.35 6.33
CA VAL A 222 24.26 -7.84 5.55
C VAL A 222 23.62 -8.92 4.65
N VAL A 223 24.27 -10.06 4.47
CA VAL A 223 23.79 -11.18 3.63
C VAL A 223 23.65 -12.51 4.38
N ASP A 224 23.67 -12.50 5.70
CA ASP A 224 23.64 -13.74 6.49
C ASP A 224 22.25 -14.26 6.87
N ASN A 225 21.20 -13.58 6.39
CA ASN A 225 19.80 -13.90 6.69
C ASN A 225 19.46 -13.91 8.19
N ASN A 226 20.20 -13.17 9.01
CA ASN A 226 20.00 -13.09 10.44
C ASN A 226 19.77 -11.63 10.88
N TYR A 227 18.52 -11.25 11.12
CA TYR A 227 18.18 -9.89 11.58
C TYR A 227 18.72 -9.54 12.99
N GLY A 228 19.30 -10.50 13.72
CA GLY A 228 20.00 -10.27 14.98
C GLY A 228 21.45 -9.80 14.80
N THR A 229 22.02 -9.91 13.61
CA THR A 229 23.33 -9.42 13.21
C THR A 229 23.19 -8.20 12.32
N PHE A 230 24.22 -7.38 12.24
CA PHE A 230 24.22 -6.15 11.42
C PHE A 230 25.66 -5.77 11.05
N PHE A 231 25.79 -4.85 10.14
CA PHE A 231 27.03 -4.13 9.90
C PHE A 231 27.01 -2.80 10.66
N ASP A 232 28.04 -2.53 11.47
CA ASP A 232 28.26 -1.24 12.12
C ASP A 232 29.62 -0.70 11.67
N GLY A 233 29.60 0.12 10.62
CA GLY A 233 30.79 0.72 10.02
C GLY A 233 31.14 2.07 10.62
N VAL A 234 32.15 2.70 10.06
CA VAL A 234 32.50 4.10 10.34
C VAL A 234 31.43 5.03 9.77
N SER A 235 31.41 6.32 10.18
CA SER A 235 30.38 7.29 9.80
C SER A 235 30.24 7.54 8.30
N SER A 236 31.26 7.23 7.51
CA SER A 236 31.25 7.26 6.04
C SER A 236 31.48 5.87 5.45
N GLY A 237 31.00 4.84 6.17
CA GLY A 237 31.19 3.46 5.77
C GLY A 237 30.38 3.07 4.53
N TYR A 238 30.82 2.02 3.87
CA TYR A 238 30.13 1.43 2.72
C TYR A 238 30.16 -0.09 2.79
N VAL A 239 29.24 -0.70 2.06
CA VAL A 239 29.20 -2.14 1.75
C VAL A 239 29.07 -2.27 0.25
N THR A 240 29.88 -3.13 -0.35
CA THR A 240 29.82 -3.51 -1.76
C THR A 240 29.45 -4.98 -1.88
N LEU A 241 28.45 -5.26 -2.71
CA LEU A 241 28.00 -6.60 -3.05
C LEU A 241 28.45 -6.89 -4.49
N ASP A 242 29.31 -7.90 -4.65
CA ASP A 242 29.73 -8.36 -5.97
C ASP A 242 28.74 -9.42 -6.48
N LEU A 243 28.03 -9.12 -7.54
CA LEU A 243 27.03 -10.02 -8.13
C LEU A 243 27.68 -11.08 -9.04
N GLY A 244 29.01 -10.98 -9.26
CA GLY A 244 29.79 -11.93 -10.07
C GLY A 244 29.59 -11.80 -11.58
N GLN A 245 28.55 -11.12 -12.01
CA GLN A 245 28.23 -10.86 -13.42
C GLN A 245 27.38 -9.60 -13.55
N GLU A 246 27.34 -9.03 -14.74
CA GLU A 246 26.38 -7.98 -15.06
C GLU A 246 24.95 -8.50 -14.86
N THR A 247 24.18 -7.83 -14.04
CA THR A 247 22.85 -8.28 -13.61
C THR A 247 21.89 -7.11 -13.57
N GLN A 248 20.72 -7.29 -14.17
CA GLN A 248 19.64 -6.32 -14.07
C GLN A 248 18.99 -6.41 -12.68
N ILE A 249 18.98 -5.30 -11.95
CA ILE A 249 18.40 -5.20 -10.62
C ILE A 249 17.03 -4.58 -10.73
N GLY A 250 15.98 -5.31 -10.38
CA GLY A 250 14.60 -4.81 -10.31
C GLY A 250 14.26 -4.19 -8.97
N ALA A 251 14.85 -4.69 -7.87
CA ALA A 251 14.59 -4.18 -6.53
C ALA A 251 15.75 -4.47 -5.57
N ILE A 252 15.92 -3.63 -4.57
CA ILE A 252 16.86 -3.84 -3.46
C ILE A 252 16.08 -3.72 -2.16
N ALA A 253 16.01 -4.82 -1.39
CA ALA A 253 15.45 -4.81 -0.05
C ALA A 253 16.59 -4.75 0.98
N TYR A 254 16.42 -3.96 2.01
CA TYR A 254 17.34 -3.86 3.13
C TYR A 254 16.58 -3.74 4.45
N ALA A 255 17.17 -4.30 5.52
CA ALA A 255 16.64 -4.17 6.88
C ALA A 255 17.55 -3.27 7.70
N PRO A 256 17.07 -2.15 8.24
CA PRO A 256 17.85 -1.35 9.17
C PRO A 256 18.03 -2.09 10.48
N ARG A 257 19.12 -1.78 11.20
CA ARG A 257 19.31 -2.27 12.58
C ARG A 257 18.19 -1.74 13.48
N THR A 258 17.53 -2.62 14.21
CA THR A 258 16.45 -2.28 15.16
C THR A 258 16.88 -1.18 16.14
N GLY A 259 16.07 -0.13 16.25
CA GLY A 259 16.33 1.06 17.07
C GLY A 259 17.33 2.06 16.45
N TYR A 260 17.84 1.82 15.23
CA TYR A 260 18.82 2.67 14.57
C TYR A 260 18.47 3.01 13.11
N ALA A 261 17.23 2.81 12.68
CA ALA A 261 16.79 3.04 11.32
C ALA A 261 17.09 4.46 10.80
N SER A 262 17.05 5.46 11.68
CA SER A 262 17.39 6.85 11.33
C SER A 262 18.82 7.04 10.83
N ARG A 263 19.75 6.12 11.13
CA ARG A 263 21.14 6.18 10.61
C ARG A 263 21.22 5.88 9.11
N CYS A 264 20.18 5.26 8.54
CA CYS A 264 20.13 5.02 7.09
C CYS A 264 19.80 6.29 6.29
N VAL A 265 19.29 7.34 6.92
CA VAL A 265 18.94 8.60 6.22
C VAL A 265 20.19 9.25 5.63
N GLY A 266 20.14 9.56 4.34
CA GLY A 266 21.28 10.08 3.58
C GLY A 266 22.20 9.01 3.00
N ALA A 267 21.95 7.72 3.27
CA ALA A 267 22.70 6.66 2.60
C ALA A 267 22.33 6.59 1.11
N VAL A 268 23.35 6.38 0.27
CA VAL A 268 23.22 6.30 -1.18
C VAL A 268 23.42 4.86 -1.63
N ILE A 269 22.50 4.38 -2.43
CA ILE A 269 22.61 3.09 -3.13
C ILE A 269 23.12 3.41 -4.54
N SER A 270 24.23 2.77 -4.93
CA SER A 270 24.86 2.97 -6.24
C SER A 270 25.14 1.64 -6.92
N GLY A 271 25.15 1.65 -8.25
CA GLY A 271 25.53 0.51 -9.09
C GLY A 271 26.78 0.81 -9.90
N SER A 272 27.54 -0.25 -10.21
CA SER A 272 28.73 -0.18 -11.05
C SER A 272 28.92 -1.48 -11.83
N ASN A 273 29.39 -1.39 -13.08
CA ASN A 273 29.77 -2.54 -13.92
C ASN A 273 31.28 -2.83 -13.89
N ASP A 274 32.07 -1.93 -13.31
CA ASP A 274 33.55 -2.04 -13.29
C ASP A 274 34.15 -1.94 -11.89
N GLY A 275 33.32 -1.64 -10.86
CA GLY A 275 33.77 -1.44 -9.49
C GLY A 275 34.53 -0.13 -9.24
N GLU A 276 34.71 0.71 -10.26
CA GLU A 276 35.44 1.98 -10.21
C GLU A 276 34.50 3.17 -10.45
N ASN A 277 33.62 3.07 -11.44
CA ASN A 277 32.66 4.12 -11.81
C ASN A 277 31.27 3.78 -11.26
N TRP A 278 30.80 4.57 -10.29
CA TRP A 278 29.55 4.33 -9.59
C TRP A 278 28.47 5.31 -10.01
N THR A 279 27.28 4.79 -10.33
CA THR A 279 26.10 5.59 -10.62
C THR A 279 25.14 5.51 -9.43
N GLU A 280 24.71 6.66 -8.92
CA GLU A 280 23.67 6.73 -7.89
C GLU A 280 22.35 6.21 -8.47
N LEU A 281 21.72 5.25 -7.75
CA LEU A 281 20.43 4.69 -8.08
C LEU A 281 19.33 5.23 -7.17
N TYR A 282 19.65 5.40 -5.88
CA TYR A 282 18.68 5.86 -4.89
C TYR A 282 19.36 6.45 -3.66
N THR A 283 18.76 7.50 -3.10
CA THR A 283 19.17 8.05 -1.80
C THR A 283 18.05 7.90 -0.79
N ILE A 284 18.33 7.32 0.37
CA ILE A 284 17.35 7.13 1.45
C ILE A 284 17.05 8.50 2.08
N SER A 285 15.90 9.07 1.76
CA SER A 285 15.54 10.46 2.14
C SER A 285 14.81 10.57 3.48
N SER A 286 14.27 9.46 4.00
CA SER A 286 13.52 9.39 5.26
C SER A 286 13.87 8.16 6.06
N THR A 287 13.57 8.16 7.36
CA THR A 287 13.80 6.99 8.22
C THR A 287 12.96 5.81 7.72
N PRO A 288 13.60 4.70 7.31
CA PRO A 288 12.86 3.51 6.88
C PRO A 288 12.10 2.86 8.04
N ALA A 289 11.07 2.09 7.71
CA ALA A 289 10.38 1.23 8.68
C ALA A 289 11.31 0.12 9.21
N GLU A 290 11.12 -0.27 10.46
CA GLU A 290 11.83 -1.40 11.11
C GLU A 290 11.00 -2.68 11.05
#